data_86698a9ff7b709873384fbda8c0846ca
#
_entry.id   86698a9ff7b709873384fbda8c0846ca
#
_cell.length_a   1.000
_cell.length_b   1.000
_cell.length_c   1.000
_cell.angle_alpha   90.00
_cell.angle_beta   90.00
_cell.angle_gamma   90.00
#
_symmetry.space_group_name_H-M   'P 1'
#
loop_
_entity.id
_entity.type
_entity.pdbx_description
1 polymer ?
#
loop_
_entity_poly.entity_id
_entity_poly.type
_entity_poly.pdbx_seq_one_letter_code
_entity_poly.pdbx_strand_id
1 'polypeptide(L)'
;MSTSEFQQFFDDCVGNWSTERTYHYLTQQEVERSHTKFVVEPITESLKLKVLADNAFSVPPHVNSLPGYHLKFETVSEKGEKVSQQLNMLFVTQEQESNFLQGKYLRDRAYEEERPIIADFRFDNTKRELLMTTNYTRVIAVDSITMINPSLRIRRILTYRRPTEGEALSDVVLVGFGVEQKGI
;
A
#
# COMPACT_ATOMS: atom_id res chain seq x y z
N MET A 1 21.60 -8.75 3.05
CA MET A 1 21.33 -8.40 1.63
C MET A 1 19.88 -7.99 1.39
N SER A 2 18.87 -8.77 1.80
CA SER A 2 17.46 -8.44 1.52
C SER A 2 16.93 -7.14 2.17
N THR A 3 17.43 -6.75 3.32
CA THR A 3 17.02 -5.49 3.99
C THR A 3 17.44 -4.24 3.21
N SER A 4 18.59 -4.29 2.50
CA SER A 4 19.06 -3.18 1.68
C SER A 4 18.22 -3.01 0.40
N GLU A 5 17.75 -4.11 -0.21
CA GLU A 5 16.90 -4.07 -1.41
C GLU A 5 15.49 -3.59 -1.07
N PHE A 6 14.98 -3.97 0.09
CA PHE A 6 13.70 -3.47 0.61
C PHE A 6 13.77 -1.96 0.89
N GLN A 7 14.85 -1.49 1.54
CA GLN A 7 15.07 -0.05 1.73
C GLN A 7 15.20 0.68 0.39
N GLN A 8 15.95 0.14 -0.55
CA GLN A 8 16.09 0.72 -1.89
C GLN A 8 14.75 0.84 -2.63
N PHE A 9 13.86 -0.14 -2.45
CA PHE A 9 12.50 -0.05 -3.00
C PHE A 9 11.75 1.18 -2.47
N PHE A 10 11.86 1.49 -1.17
CA PHE A 10 11.25 2.68 -0.57
C PHE A 10 11.93 3.98 -1.03
N ASP A 11 13.25 3.98 -1.14
CA ASP A 11 14.02 5.13 -1.65
C ASP A 11 13.61 5.45 -3.10
N ASP A 12 13.44 4.43 -3.92
CA ASP A 12 12.95 4.56 -5.29
C ASP A 12 11.48 5.03 -5.35
N CYS A 13 10.67 4.79 -4.34
CA CYS A 13 9.31 5.30 -4.25
C CYS A 13 9.24 6.81 -4.00
N VAL A 14 10.24 7.42 -3.38
CA VAL A 14 10.22 8.86 -3.05
C VAL A 14 10.16 9.71 -4.31
N GLY A 15 9.25 10.68 -4.32
CA GLY A 15 9.07 11.64 -5.42
C GLY A 15 7.62 11.90 -5.78
N ASN A 16 7.46 12.61 -6.91
CA ASN A 16 6.16 12.95 -7.48
C ASN A 16 5.78 11.93 -8.55
N TRP A 17 4.55 11.43 -8.46
CA TRP A 17 4.04 10.39 -9.32
C TRP A 17 2.69 10.78 -9.93
N SER A 18 2.40 10.22 -11.10
CA SER A 18 1.07 10.30 -11.72
C SER A 18 0.67 8.94 -12.29
N THR A 19 -0.63 8.70 -12.34
CA THR A 19 -1.19 7.46 -12.88
C THR A 19 -2.60 7.67 -13.40
N GLU A 20 -2.91 6.99 -14.49
CA GLU A 20 -4.27 6.70 -14.88
C GLU A 20 -4.67 5.35 -14.26
N ARG A 21 -5.77 5.34 -13.52
CA ARG A 21 -6.28 4.15 -12.85
C ARG A 21 -7.59 3.71 -13.47
N THR A 22 -7.77 2.40 -13.54
CA THR A 22 -9.03 1.78 -13.95
C THR A 22 -9.47 0.84 -12.84
N TYR A 23 -10.72 1.01 -12.39
CA TYR A 23 -11.37 0.16 -11.40
C TYR A 23 -12.55 -0.55 -12.04
N HIS A 24 -12.59 -1.86 -11.93
CA HIS A 24 -13.70 -2.71 -12.35
C HIS A 24 -14.46 -3.18 -11.12
N TYR A 25 -15.65 -2.66 -10.92
CA TYR A 25 -16.59 -3.06 -9.87
C TYR A 25 -17.41 -4.24 -10.40
N LEU A 26 -17.00 -5.46 -10.07
CA LEU A 26 -17.54 -6.67 -10.70
C LEU A 26 -18.99 -6.93 -10.33
N THR A 27 -19.40 -6.59 -9.10
CA THR A 27 -20.78 -6.78 -8.63
C THR A 27 -21.75 -5.84 -9.35
N GLN A 28 -21.34 -4.60 -9.61
CA GLN A 28 -22.15 -3.56 -10.30
C GLN A 28 -21.99 -3.60 -11.81
N GLN A 29 -20.99 -4.34 -12.34
CA GLN A 29 -20.61 -4.35 -13.74
C GLN A 29 -20.24 -2.95 -14.26
N GLU A 30 -19.63 -2.14 -13.40
CA GLU A 30 -19.18 -0.78 -13.70
C GLU A 30 -17.66 -0.71 -13.86
N VAL A 31 -17.21 0.21 -14.72
CA VAL A 31 -15.80 0.57 -14.88
C VAL A 31 -15.65 2.05 -14.59
N GLU A 32 -14.76 2.40 -13.69
CA GLU A 32 -14.40 3.78 -13.38
C GLU A 32 -12.95 4.04 -13.76
N ARG A 33 -12.70 5.17 -14.42
CA ARG A 33 -11.36 5.67 -14.69
C ARG A 33 -11.10 6.91 -13.85
N SER A 34 -9.87 7.05 -13.40
CA SER A 34 -9.45 8.22 -12.63
C SER A 34 -8.01 8.56 -12.90
N HIS A 35 -7.71 9.85 -12.80
CA HIS A 35 -6.34 10.36 -12.80
C HIS A 35 -5.92 10.66 -11.36
N THR A 36 -4.77 10.13 -10.94
CA THR A 36 -4.21 10.39 -9.61
C THR A 36 -2.83 10.99 -9.73
N LYS A 37 -2.61 12.10 -9.00
CA LYS A 37 -1.27 12.62 -8.70
C LYS A 37 -0.97 12.36 -7.25
N PHE A 38 0.24 11.93 -6.96
CA PHE A 38 0.63 11.67 -5.58
C PHE A 38 2.10 11.96 -5.35
N VAL A 39 2.41 12.28 -4.10
CA VAL A 39 3.77 12.55 -3.62
C VAL A 39 4.08 11.55 -2.53
N VAL A 40 5.25 10.93 -2.65
CA VAL A 40 5.83 10.06 -1.63
C VAL A 40 7.02 10.78 -1.01
N GLU A 41 6.98 10.98 0.29
CA GLU A 41 8.05 11.61 1.08
C GLU A 41 8.58 10.61 2.13
N PRO A 42 9.86 10.70 2.51
CA PRO A 42 10.37 9.91 3.63
C PRO A 42 9.56 10.18 4.90
N ILE A 43 9.29 9.15 5.68
CA ILE A 43 8.60 9.27 6.97
C ILE A 43 9.59 9.69 8.06
N THR A 44 9.23 10.70 8.85
CA THR A 44 10.04 11.16 9.98
C THR A 44 9.90 10.24 11.20
N GLU A 45 10.85 10.27 12.12
CA GLU A 45 10.80 9.47 13.36
C GLU A 45 9.53 9.77 14.17
N SER A 46 9.14 11.03 14.31
CA SER A 46 7.93 11.43 15.01
C SER A 46 6.66 10.85 14.39
N LEU A 47 6.60 10.78 13.06
CA LEU A 47 5.49 10.15 12.33
C LEU A 47 5.49 8.63 12.47
N LYS A 48 6.67 8.00 12.51
CA LYS A 48 6.77 6.55 12.80
C LYS A 48 6.20 6.21 14.18
N LEU A 49 6.59 6.97 15.20
CA LEU A 49 6.08 6.81 16.56
C LEU A 49 4.57 7.05 16.63
N LYS A 50 4.06 8.06 15.91
CA LYS A 50 2.62 8.30 15.79
C LYS A 50 1.88 7.11 15.18
N VAL A 51 2.35 6.56 14.08
CA VAL A 51 1.73 5.38 13.41
C VAL A 51 1.69 4.19 14.37
N LEU A 52 2.78 3.92 15.10
CA LEU A 52 2.82 2.86 16.09
C LEU A 52 1.79 3.09 17.21
N ALA A 53 1.74 4.29 17.76
CA ALA A 53 0.79 4.64 18.82
C ALA A 53 -0.67 4.55 18.37
N ASP A 54 -1.00 5.06 17.18
CA ASP A 54 -2.34 4.99 16.58
C ASP A 54 -2.84 3.53 16.40
N ASN A 55 -1.91 2.59 16.24
CA ASN A 55 -2.21 1.17 16.10
C ASN A 55 -2.03 0.35 17.39
N ALA A 56 -1.74 0.98 18.51
CA ALA A 56 -1.39 0.32 19.78
C ALA A 56 -0.28 -0.74 19.60
N PHE A 57 0.65 -0.47 18.69
CA PHE A 57 1.75 -1.36 18.35
C PHE A 57 2.98 -1.02 19.20
N SER A 58 3.65 -2.04 19.73
CA SER A 58 4.86 -1.85 20.52
C SER A 58 5.97 -1.22 19.70
N VAL A 59 6.70 -0.25 20.28
CA VAL A 59 7.83 0.39 19.60
C VAL A 59 8.99 -0.61 19.44
N PRO A 60 9.37 -0.98 18.22
CA PRO A 60 10.50 -1.88 18.00
C PRO A 60 11.84 -1.21 18.38
N PRO A 61 12.86 -1.97 18.79
CA PRO A 61 14.17 -1.42 19.19
C PRO A 61 14.85 -0.55 18.11
N HIS A 62 14.53 -0.80 16.83
CA HIS A 62 15.15 -0.13 15.69
C HIS A 62 14.13 0.70 14.90
N VAL A 63 13.24 1.43 15.58
CA VAL A 63 12.19 2.24 14.95
C VAL A 63 12.71 3.17 13.86
N ASN A 64 13.90 3.76 14.05
CA ASN A 64 14.49 4.70 13.09
C ASN A 64 14.86 4.05 11.76
N SER A 65 15.17 2.76 11.74
CA SER A 65 15.50 2.01 10.53
C SER A 65 14.31 1.35 9.85
N LEU A 66 13.10 1.43 10.44
CA LEU A 66 11.91 0.87 9.80
C LEU A 66 11.56 1.64 8.53
N PRO A 67 11.39 0.96 7.38
CA PRO A 67 10.98 1.60 6.15
C PRO A 67 9.53 2.05 6.21
N GLY A 68 9.24 3.12 5.49
CA GLY A 68 7.90 3.70 5.40
C GLY A 68 7.92 4.99 4.62
N TYR A 69 6.76 5.57 4.40
CA TYR A 69 6.64 6.86 3.74
C TYR A 69 5.39 7.63 4.15
N HIS A 70 5.45 8.92 3.94
CA HIS A 70 4.31 9.82 3.95
C HIS A 70 3.77 9.93 2.52
N LEU A 71 2.50 9.66 2.34
CA LEU A 71 1.82 9.71 1.05
C LEU A 71 0.75 10.80 1.06
N LYS A 72 0.81 11.69 0.05
CA LYS A 72 -0.26 12.65 -0.28
C LYS A 72 -0.76 12.34 -1.66
N PHE A 73 -2.06 12.28 -1.87
CA PHE A 73 -2.61 12.05 -3.20
C PHE A 73 -3.87 12.87 -3.48
N GLU A 74 -4.04 13.19 -4.75
CA GLU A 74 -5.23 13.80 -5.32
C GLU A 74 -5.71 12.96 -6.49
N THR A 75 -6.95 12.54 -6.44
CA THR A 75 -7.60 11.74 -7.47
C THR A 75 -8.78 12.50 -8.04
N VAL A 76 -8.90 12.49 -9.36
CA VAL A 76 -10.04 13.01 -10.09
C VAL A 76 -10.64 11.88 -10.93
N SER A 77 -11.88 11.51 -10.67
CA SER A 77 -12.59 10.49 -11.45
C SER A 77 -13.03 11.06 -12.81
N GLU A 78 -13.35 10.19 -13.76
CA GLU A 78 -13.92 10.60 -15.07
C GLU A 78 -15.27 11.32 -14.94
N LYS A 79 -15.97 11.17 -13.80
CA LYS A 79 -17.19 11.91 -13.46
C LYS A 79 -16.92 13.27 -12.82
N GLY A 80 -15.64 13.63 -12.62
CA GLY A 80 -15.21 14.90 -12.03
C GLY A 80 -15.19 14.92 -10.50
N GLU A 81 -15.42 13.80 -9.85
CA GLU A 81 -15.30 13.67 -8.39
C GLU A 81 -13.83 13.80 -7.98
N LYS A 82 -13.57 14.59 -6.94
CA LYS A 82 -12.23 14.85 -6.43
C LYS A 82 -12.08 14.29 -5.01
N VAL A 83 -10.98 13.57 -4.80
CA VAL A 83 -10.57 13.08 -3.47
C VAL A 83 -9.14 13.50 -3.23
N SER A 84 -8.89 14.14 -2.07
CA SER A 84 -7.54 14.51 -1.61
C SER A 84 -7.33 13.93 -0.22
N GLN A 85 -6.27 13.16 -0.05
CA GLN A 85 -5.96 12.47 1.20
C GLN A 85 -4.45 12.44 1.45
N GLN A 86 -4.11 12.20 2.71
CA GLN A 86 -2.74 11.92 3.13
C GLN A 86 -2.72 10.81 4.18
N LEU A 87 -1.67 10.02 4.19
CA LEU A 87 -1.49 8.96 5.18
C LEU A 87 0.00 8.65 5.41
N ASN A 88 0.30 8.14 6.58
CA ASN A 88 1.62 7.62 6.93
C ASN A 88 1.58 6.10 6.95
N MET A 89 2.60 5.49 6.38
CA MET A 89 2.74 4.05 6.25
C MET A 89 4.06 3.60 6.87
N LEU A 90 4.03 2.52 7.64
CA LEU A 90 5.19 1.96 8.31
C LEU A 90 5.20 0.44 8.14
N PHE A 91 6.38 -0.12 7.87
CA PHE A 91 6.56 -1.55 7.64
C PHE A 91 7.46 -2.14 8.71
N VAL A 92 6.95 -3.13 9.44
CA VAL A 92 7.66 -3.82 10.51
C VAL A 92 7.93 -5.24 10.07
N THR A 93 9.18 -5.52 9.67
CA THR A 93 9.61 -6.86 9.26
C THR A 93 9.61 -7.80 10.45
N GLN A 94 9.02 -8.98 10.29
CA GLN A 94 8.95 -10.04 11.30
C GLN A 94 9.75 -11.27 10.89
N GLU A 95 9.72 -11.62 9.61
CA GLU A 95 10.39 -12.79 9.07
C GLU A 95 11.16 -12.43 7.80
N GLN A 96 12.28 -13.08 7.63
CA GLN A 96 13.15 -12.92 6.47
C GLN A 96 13.59 -14.30 5.98
N GLU A 97 13.26 -14.59 4.74
CA GLU A 97 13.77 -15.72 3.97
C GLU A 97 14.74 -15.24 2.89
N SER A 98 15.37 -16.15 2.16
CA SER A 98 16.39 -15.78 1.14
C SER A 98 15.89 -14.76 0.11
N ASN A 99 14.63 -14.89 -0.34
CA ASN A 99 14.05 -14.06 -1.40
C ASN A 99 12.86 -13.22 -0.95
N PHE A 100 12.42 -13.37 0.30
CA PHE A 100 11.23 -12.70 0.80
C PHE A 100 11.46 -12.05 2.15
N LEU A 101 10.86 -10.88 2.31
CA LEU A 101 10.62 -10.23 3.60
C LEU A 101 9.12 -10.22 3.84
N GLN A 102 8.70 -10.51 5.06
CA GLN A 102 7.29 -10.39 5.44
C GLN A 102 7.14 -9.84 6.85
N GLY A 103 5.99 -9.25 7.13
CA GLY A 103 5.71 -8.65 8.41
C GLY A 103 4.41 -7.87 8.43
N LYS A 104 4.34 -6.89 9.31
CA LYS A 104 3.17 -6.04 9.48
C LYS A 104 3.34 -4.70 8.80
N TYR A 105 2.26 -4.26 8.16
CA TYR A 105 2.09 -2.96 7.55
C TYR A 105 1.08 -2.17 8.36
N LEU A 106 1.48 -1.00 8.81
CA LEU A 106 0.70 -0.13 9.68
C LEU A 106 0.40 1.17 8.94
N ARG A 107 -0.81 1.69 9.13
CA ARG A 107 -1.21 3.03 8.70
C ARG A 107 -1.68 3.83 9.91
N ASP A 108 -1.48 5.14 9.88
CA ASP A 108 -2.22 6.01 10.77
C ASP A 108 -3.72 5.93 10.43
N ARG A 109 -4.56 6.43 11.33
CA ARG A 109 -6.02 6.34 11.19
C ARG A 109 -6.45 6.84 9.82
N ALA A 110 -6.93 5.89 9.01
CA ALA A 110 -7.45 6.17 7.71
C ALA A 110 -8.97 6.43 7.81
N TYR A 111 -9.46 7.17 6.85
CA TYR A 111 -10.88 7.48 6.65
C TYR A 111 -11.76 6.25 6.36
N GLU A 112 -11.16 5.10 6.13
CA GLU A 112 -11.85 3.88 5.69
C GLU A 112 -12.58 3.15 6.83
N GLU A 113 -11.95 3.10 8.02
CA GLU A 113 -12.55 2.50 9.23
C GLU A 113 -12.05 3.23 10.48
N GLU A 114 -12.89 3.37 11.50
CA GLU A 114 -12.56 4.06 12.77
C GLU A 114 -11.57 3.30 13.66
N ARG A 115 -11.26 2.06 13.33
CA ARG A 115 -10.32 1.20 14.07
C ARG A 115 -8.91 1.26 13.48
N PRO A 116 -7.87 0.92 14.24
CA PRO A 116 -6.54 0.70 13.72
C PRO A 116 -6.53 -0.34 12.59
N ILE A 117 -5.82 -0.06 11.50
CA ILE A 117 -5.68 -0.99 10.39
C ILE A 117 -4.27 -1.53 10.40
N ILE A 118 -4.14 -2.77 10.88
CA ILE A 118 -2.90 -3.56 10.80
C ILE A 118 -3.09 -4.58 9.68
N ALA A 119 -2.20 -4.53 8.70
CA ALA A 119 -2.21 -5.41 7.56
C ALA A 119 -0.92 -6.24 7.50
N ASP A 120 -0.92 -7.25 6.67
CA ASP A 120 0.26 -8.04 6.38
C ASP A 120 0.94 -7.55 5.11
N PHE A 121 2.26 -7.62 5.05
CA PHE A 121 2.99 -7.40 3.82
C PHE A 121 3.97 -8.54 3.53
N ARG A 122 4.26 -8.71 2.24
CA ARG A 122 5.33 -9.55 1.72
C ARG A 122 6.07 -8.80 0.62
N PHE A 123 7.38 -8.77 0.68
CA PHE A 123 8.21 -8.20 -0.35
C PHE A 123 9.03 -9.29 -1.04
N ASP A 124 8.90 -9.40 -2.35
CA ASP A 124 9.68 -10.30 -3.20
C ASP A 124 10.87 -9.53 -3.78
N ASN A 125 12.09 -9.85 -3.31
CA ASN A 125 13.32 -9.19 -3.74
C ASN A 125 13.61 -9.41 -5.24
N THR A 126 13.27 -10.58 -5.75
CA THR A 126 13.55 -10.94 -7.16
C THR A 126 12.66 -10.18 -8.12
N LYS A 127 11.39 -10.01 -7.76
CA LYS A 127 10.39 -9.29 -8.58
C LYS A 127 10.31 -7.82 -8.27
N ARG A 128 10.93 -7.37 -7.16
CA ARG A 128 10.77 -6.03 -6.59
C ARG A 128 9.28 -5.69 -6.41
N GLU A 129 8.54 -6.65 -5.86
CA GLU A 129 7.09 -6.57 -5.65
C GLU A 129 6.78 -6.50 -4.16
N LEU A 130 6.07 -5.45 -3.77
CA LEU A 130 5.47 -5.28 -2.45
C LEU A 130 4.00 -5.68 -2.53
N LEU A 131 3.63 -6.75 -1.81
CA LEU A 131 2.26 -7.22 -1.66
C LEU A 131 1.75 -6.84 -0.27
N MET A 132 0.60 -6.19 -0.19
CA MET A 132 -0.05 -5.78 1.06
C MET A 132 -1.44 -6.39 1.13
N THR A 133 -1.75 -7.07 2.23
CA THR A 133 -3.06 -7.67 2.47
C THR A 133 -3.73 -6.97 3.65
N THR A 134 -4.83 -6.27 3.39
CA THR A 134 -5.57 -5.51 4.39
C THR A 134 -6.92 -6.17 4.67
N ASN A 135 -7.14 -6.50 5.94
CA ASN A 135 -8.36 -7.16 6.41
C ASN A 135 -9.37 -6.13 6.92
N TYR A 136 -10.23 -5.61 6.03
CA TYR A 136 -11.37 -4.77 6.42
C TYR A 136 -12.53 -5.61 6.96
N THR A 137 -13.53 -4.96 7.54
CA THR A 137 -14.67 -5.65 8.15
C THR A 137 -15.45 -6.52 7.16
N ARG A 138 -15.67 -6.03 5.93
CA ARG A 138 -16.51 -6.71 4.92
C ARG A 138 -15.72 -7.31 3.76
N VAL A 139 -14.50 -6.85 3.57
CA VAL A 139 -13.67 -7.22 2.41
C VAL A 139 -12.23 -7.43 2.83
N ILE A 140 -11.49 -8.11 1.98
CA ILE A 140 -10.03 -8.23 2.07
C ILE A 140 -9.44 -7.60 0.81
N ALA A 141 -8.60 -6.59 0.98
CA ALA A 141 -7.90 -5.95 -0.13
C ALA A 141 -6.47 -6.50 -0.24
N VAL A 142 -6.09 -6.90 -1.43
CA VAL A 142 -4.73 -7.31 -1.79
C VAL A 142 -4.19 -6.30 -2.79
N ASP A 143 -3.22 -5.51 -2.35
CA ASP A 143 -2.61 -4.43 -3.11
C ASP A 143 -1.16 -4.81 -3.46
N SER A 144 -0.80 -4.77 -4.73
CA SER A 144 0.52 -5.12 -5.23
C SER A 144 1.15 -3.91 -5.93
N ILE A 145 2.39 -3.61 -5.58
CA ILE A 145 3.22 -2.59 -6.23
C ILE A 145 4.48 -3.27 -6.74
N THR A 146 4.66 -3.30 -8.06
CA THR A 146 5.87 -3.84 -8.70
C THR A 146 6.71 -2.71 -9.27
N MET A 147 7.94 -2.56 -8.79
CA MET A 147 8.89 -1.55 -9.28
C MET A 147 9.59 -2.07 -10.54
N ILE A 148 9.25 -1.50 -11.68
CA ILE A 148 9.85 -1.85 -12.99
C ILE A 148 11.24 -1.20 -13.12
N ASN A 149 11.33 0.07 -12.76
CA ASN A 149 12.56 0.85 -12.65
C ASN A 149 12.31 2.02 -11.68
N PRO A 150 13.32 2.83 -11.30
CA PRO A 150 13.14 3.93 -10.33
C PRO A 150 12.11 5.00 -10.71
N SER A 151 11.63 5.01 -11.97
CA SER A 151 10.65 6.00 -12.47
C SER A 151 9.32 5.39 -12.93
N LEU A 152 9.19 4.07 -12.88
CA LEU A 152 8.02 3.35 -13.36
C LEU A 152 7.67 2.19 -12.45
N ARG A 153 6.41 2.13 -12.01
CA ARG A 153 5.88 1.01 -11.25
C ARG A 153 4.45 0.67 -11.67
N ILE A 154 4.05 -0.55 -11.42
CA ILE A 154 2.70 -1.04 -11.68
C ILE A 154 2.02 -1.27 -10.34
N ARG A 155 0.80 -0.79 -10.20
CA ARG A 155 -0.06 -1.08 -9.07
C ARG A 155 -1.27 -1.90 -9.50
N ARG A 156 -1.57 -2.93 -8.74
CA ARG A 156 -2.74 -3.79 -8.91
C ARG A 156 -3.45 -3.95 -7.58
N ILE A 157 -4.76 -3.81 -7.58
CA ILE A 157 -5.62 -3.99 -6.41
C ILE A 157 -6.64 -5.08 -6.71
N LEU A 158 -6.76 -6.05 -5.82
CA LEU A 158 -7.82 -7.05 -5.83
C LEU A 158 -8.57 -6.91 -4.50
N THR A 159 -9.88 -6.71 -4.56
CA THR A 159 -10.71 -6.72 -3.35
C THR A 159 -11.62 -7.94 -3.41
N TYR A 160 -11.55 -8.73 -2.36
CA TYR A 160 -12.35 -9.93 -2.19
C TYR A 160 -13.46 -9.67 -1.16
N ARG A 161 -14.64 -10.23 -1.37
CA ARG A 161 -15.61 -10.38 -0.29
C ARG A 161 -14.95 -11.23 0.79
N ARG A 162 -15.12 -10.83 2.06
CA ARG A 162 -14.55 -11.62 3.16
C ARG A 162 -15.16 -13.01 3.16
N PRO A 163 -14.35 -14.08 3.01
CA PRO A 163 -14.85 -15.45 3.09
C PRO A 163 -15.21 -15.83 4.52
N THR A 164 -15.90 -16.95 4.68
CA THR A 164 -16.04 -17.62 5.98
C THR A 164 -14.65 -18.05 6.47
N GLU A 165 -14.48 -18.14 7.78
CA GLU A 165 -13.20 -18.54 8.38
C GLU A 165 -12.73 -19.90 7.83
N GLY A 166 -11.50 -19.93 7.34
CA GLY A 166 -10.87 -21.12 6.75
C GLY A 166 -11.11 -21.33 5.26
N GLU A 167 -11.96 -20.52 4.61
CA GLU A 167 -12.16 -20.57 3.17
C GLU A 167 -11.13 -19.72 2.40
N ALA A 168 -10.83 -20.13 1.16
CA ALA A 168 -9.93 -19.40 0.29
C ALA A 168 -10.54 -18.07 -0.22
N LEU A 169 -9.68 -17.09 -0.54
CA LEU A 169 -10.09 -15.87 -1.24
C LEU A 169 -10.46 -16.20 -2.70
N SER A 170 -11.75 -16.21 -3.01
CA SER A 170 -12.25 -16.58 -4.33
C SER A 170 -13.24 -15.58 -4.94
N ASP A 171 -14.02 -14.88 -4.11
CA ASP A 171 -15.05 -13.93 -4.56
C ASP A 171 -14.47 -12.53 -4.74
N VAL A 172 -13.96 -12.22 -5.93
CA VAL A 172 -13.41 -10.90 -6.28
C VAL A 172 -14.56 -9.94 -6.60
N VAL A 173 -14.62 -8.82 -5.89
CA VAL A 173 -15.65 -7.79 -6.07
C VAL A 173 -15.11 -6.53 -6.77
N LEU A 174 -13.79 -6.29 -6.73
CA LEU A 174 -13.14 -5.16 -7.38
C LEU A 174 -11.76 -5.56 -7.90
N VAL A 175 -11.45 -5.10 -9.11
CA VAL A 175 -10.11 -5.17 -9.69
C VAL A 175 -9.69 -3.75 -10.07
N GLY A 176 -8.56 -3.28 -9.50
CA GLY A 176 -7.95 -2.00 -9.83
C GLY A 176 -6.58 -2.19 -10.47
N PHE A 177 -6.26 -1.32 -11.42
CA PHE A 177 -4.98 -1.33 -12.12
C PHE A 177 -4.52 0.07 -12.49
N GLY A 178 -3.21 0.30 -12.41
CA GLY A 178 -2.59 1.53 -12.86
C GLY A 178 -1.10 1.36 -13.13
N VAL A 179 -0.62 2.04 -14.16
CA VAL A 179 0.80 2.26 -14.40
C VAL A 179 1.14 3.62 -13.81
N GLU A 180 2.10 3.66 -12.89
CA GLU A 180 2.49 4.85 -12.15
C GLU A 180 3.85 5.33 -12.65
N GLN A 181 3.90 6.59 -13.08
CA GLN A 181 5.11 7.22 -13.63
C GLN A 181 5.57 8.34 -12.72
N LYS A 182 6.87 8.35 -12.42
CA LYS A 182 7.50 9.43 -11.68
C LYS A 182 7.61 10.65 -12.58
N GLY A 183 7.14 11.80 -12.09
CA GLY A 183 7.31 13.08 -12.76
C GLY A 183 8.78 13.53 -12.76
N ILE A 184 9.14 14.29 -13.78
CA ILE A 184 10.42 14.98 -13.91
C ILE A 184 10.39 16.26 -13.08
#